data_a7f1b42bf9cb42240508531d2efc2fff
#
_entry.id   a7f1b42bf9cb42240508531d2efc2fff
#
_cell.length_a   1.000
_cell.length_b   1.000
_cell.length_c   1.000
_cell.angle_alpha   90.00
_cell.angle_beta   90.00
_cell.angle_gamma   90.00
#
_symmetry.space_group_name_H-M   'P 1'
#
loop_
_entity.id
_entity.type
_entity.pdbx_description
1 polymer ?
#
loop_
_entity_poly.entity_id
_entity_poly.type
_entity_poly.pdbx_seq_one_letter_code
_entity_poly.pdbx_strand_id
1 'polypeptide(L)'
;MEKIKIKFMFLFFLLILIFQNDSKNIIFLIGNSAQKQKYWVGGKYEIFKRKYPDNKDEKIFLKSLNNKTVEFSNGFILMKSSGRECFLAYFKNKKINTKICINIYNTPELSFKETNPIKLETYKSMRLHLDKKDYPKINIKFKSNHPEIIKINNEGDIFAVRPGSAIITASGLDGKRTHIKILAISKNGFISNYTLNQYNASKYKKLMIVAHPDDETLWGGANLFKDRYFVVCLTNGFNLKRSKDFKELLKFTNNSGIILNYPDLQDNIIDNWSEYRTGILKDLSKLLKYQYWDKIVTHGPDGTTGNLQHKITCEYVTKIVKKYNEYNNLYYFGKFYKKKNLPKYLARITDEELSYKKKEINIYQSVIKNIYTLWYHMLPYENWILASKWKK
;
A
#
# COMPACT_ATOMS: atom_id res chain seq x y z
N MET A 1 2.59 -66.25 -27.17
CA MET A 1 2.67 -65.58 -25.88
C MET A 1 3.61 -64.35 -26.07
N GLU A 2 3.08 -63.27 -26.55
CA GLU A 2 3.86 -62.00 -26.69
C GLU A 2 3.52 -61.12 -25.54
N LYS A 3 4.55 -60.80 -24.74
CA LYS A 3 4.48 -59.84 -23.66
C LYS A 3 4.47 -58.43 -24.28
N ILE A 4 3.34 -57.78 -24.28
CA ILE A 4 3.25 -56.37 -24.61
C ILE A 4 3.90 -55.58 -23.46
N LYS A 5 5.12 -55.08 -23.67
CA LYS A 5 5.76 -54.09 -22.83
C LYS A 5 5.05 -52.75 -23.02
N ILE A 6 4.24 -52.35 -22.06
CA ILE A 6 3.70 -50.99 -21.99
C ILE A 6 4.83 -50.11 -21.51
N LYS A 7 5.41 -49.30 -22.42
CA LYS A 7 6.27 -48.19 -22.09
C LYS A 7 5.42 -47.11 -21.44
N PHE A 8 5.58 -46.95 -20.13
CA PHE A 8 5.06 -45.79 -19.41
C PHE A 8 5.86 -44.57 -19.82
N MET A 9 5.24 -43.67 -20.54
CA MET A 9 5.69 -42.29 -20.69
C MET A 9 4.84 -41.45 -19.78
N PHE A 10 5.51 -40.74 -18.86
CA PHE A 10 4.94 -39.85 -17.86
C PHE A 10 4.01 -38.81 -18.49
N LEU A 11 2.77 -38.67 -18.00
CA LEU A 11 2.07 -37.43 -17.70
C LEU A 11 0.59 -37.69 -17.33
N PHE A 12 0.16 -37.23 -16.15
CA PHE A 12 -1.23 -36.97 -15.71
C PHE A 12 -2.10 -38.16 -15.22
N PHE A 13 -2.74 -38.01 -14.13
CA PHE A 13 -3.12 -39.00 -13.12
C PHE A 13 -4.56 -38.84 -12.64
N LEU A 14 -5.11 -39.77 -12.41
CA LEU A 14 -5.79 -41.00 -12.69
C LEU A 14 -6.39 -41.59 -11.39
N LEU A 15 -7.71 -41.56 -11.25
CA LEU A 15 -8.43 -42.63 -10.62
C LEU A 15 -8.85 -43.57 -11.74
N ILE A 16 -8.10 -44.69 -11.94
CA ILE A 16 -8.49 -45.71 -12.87
C ILE A 16 -9.42 -46.66 -12.13
N LEU A 17 -10.71 -46.69 -12.50
CA LEU A 17 -11.60 -47.77 -12.22
C LEU A 17 -11.70 -48.60 -13.51
N ILE A 18 -11.00 -49.74 -13.52
CA ILE A 18 -11.07 -50.73 -14.61
C ILE A 18 -12.28 -51.60 -14.33
N PHE A 19 -13.27 -51.58 -15.20
CA PHE A 19 -14.37 -52.53 -15.17
C PHE A 19 -14.17 -53.54 -16.29
N GLN A 20 -13.99 -54.82 -15.91
CA GLN A 20 -14.10 -55.92 -16.82
C GLN A 20 -15.56 -56.38 -16.84
N ASN A 21 -16.27 -56.05 -17.88
CA ASN A 21 -17.31 -56.90 -18.45
C ASN A 21 -17.41 -56.61 -19.94
N ASP A 22 -17.22 -57.62 -20.71
CA ASP A 22 -17.38 -57.74 -22.16
C ASP A 22 -17.13 -56.48 -22.99
N SER A 23 -15.90 -56.38 -23.44
CA SER A 23 -15.43 -55.66 -24.63
C SER A 23 -15.28 -54.15 -24.62
N LYS A 24 -15.49 -53.38 -23.53
CA LYS A 24 -15.19 -51.92 -23.52
C LYS A 24 -14.79 -51.41 -22.14
N ASN A 25 -13.52 -51.10 -21.95
CA ASN A 25 -13.00 -50.44 -20.75
C ASN A 25 -13.29 -48.94 -20.81
N ILE A 26 -13.97 -48.38 -19.81
CA ILE A 26 -14.24 -46.95 -19.68
C ILE A 26 -13.38 -46.40 -18.55
N ILE A 27 -12.58 -45.38 -18.88
CA ILE A 27 -11.70 -44.72 -17.92
C ILE A 27 -12.26 -43.32 -17.65
N PHE A 28 -12.57 -43.01 -16.39
CA PHE A 28 -12.90 -41.68 -15.95
C PHE A 28 -11.70 -41.04 -15.27
N LEU A 29 -11.36 -39.88 -15.69
CA LEU A 29 -10.29 -39.04 -15.10
C LEU A 29 -10.92 -37.85 -14.39
N ILE A 30 -10.78 -37.78 -13.10
CA ILE A 30 -11.16 -36.59 -12.31
C ILE A 30 -9.90 -36.06 -11.67
N GLY A 31 -9.39 -34.90 -12.20
CA GLY A 31 -8.26 -34.14 -11.66
C GLY A 31 -6.86 -34.56 -12.16
N ASN A 32 -5.88 -33.74 -11.82
CA ASN A 32 -4.49 -33.78 -12.33
C ASN A 32 -3.54 -34.32 -11.25
N SER A 33 -3.34 -35.58 -11.02
CA SER A 33 -2.11 -36.17 -10.43
C SER A 33 -2.19 -37.64 -10.05
N ALA A 34 -1.03 -38.36 -10.01
CA ALA A 34 -0.87 -39.80 -9.81
C ALA A 34 -0.84 -40.31 -8.38
N GLN A 35 -0.91 -39.46 -7.44
CA GLN A 35 -0.96 -39.85 -6.03
C GLN A 35 -2.39 -39.72 -5.53
N LYS A 36 -2.76 -40.45 -4.46
CA LYS A 36 -4.08 -40.43 -3.81
C LYS A 36 -4.62 -38.97 -3.80
N GLN A 37 -5.39 -38.65 -4.85
CA GLN A 37 -5.82 -37.24 -5.05
C GLN A 37 -6.86 -36.91 -4.00
N LYS A 38 -6.60 -35.86 -3.24
CA LYS A 38 -7.58 -35.26 -2.37
C LYS A 38 -8.41 -34.27 -3.19
N TYR A 39 -9.71 -34.29 -3.05
CA TYR A 39 -10.62 -33.28 -3.61
C TYR A 39 -10.92 -32.27 -2.52
N TRP A 40 -10.87 -30.99 -2.88
CA TRP A 40 -10.95 -29.90 -1.92
C TRP A 40 -12.15 -29.00 -2.19
N VAL A 41 -12.83 -28.54 -1.16
CA VAL A 41 -13.88 -27.51 -1.26
C VAL A 41 -13.33 -26.29 -2.02
N GLY A 42 -14.15 -25.71 -2.91
CA GLY A 42 -13.73 -24.63 -3.81
C GLY A 42 -12.90 -25.07 -5.01
N GLY A 43 -12.44 -26.33 -5.04
CA GLY A 43 -11.70 -26.88 -6.17
C GLY A 43 -12.59 -27.07 -7.40
N LYS A 44 -12.07 -26.69 -8.57
CA LYS A 44 -12.68 -26.91 -9.87
C LYS A 44 -11.88 -27.96 -10.62
N TYR A 45 -12.51 -29.09 -10.91
CA TYR A 45 -11.88 -30.25 -11.53
C TYR A 45 -12.50 -30.53 -12.89
N GLU A 46 -11.65 -30.72 -13.89
CA GLU A 46 -12.09 -31.03 -15.24
C GLU A 46 -12.53 -32.49 -15.33
N ILE A 47 -13.61 -32.72 -16.08
CA ILE A 47 -14.11 -34.08 -16.35
C ILE A 47 -13.51 -34.53 -17.67
N PHE A 48 -12.45 -35.34 -17.60
CA PHE A 48 -11.91 -35.96 -18.79
C PHE A 48 -12.71 -37.21 -19.17
N LYS A 49 -13.13 -37.30 -20.43
CA LYS A 49 -13.80 -38.44 -21.05
C LYS A 49 -12.83 -39.06 -22.03
N ARG A 50 -12.38 -40.28 -21.77
CA ARG A 50 -11.55 -41.00 -22.72
C ARG A 50 -12.19 -42.35 -23.06
N LYS A 51 -12.31 -42.64 -24.33
CA LYS A 51 -12.78 -43.91 -24.87
C LYS A 51 -11.57 -44.82 -25.14
N TYR A 52 -11.70 -46.12 -24.88
CA TYR A 52 -10.71 -47.13 -25.22
C TYR A 52 -11.41 -48.30 -25.91
N PRO A 53 -10.86 -48.99 -26.90
CA PRO A 53 -10.07 -48.57 -28.06
C PRO A 53 -10.84 -48.45 -29.40
N ASP A 54 -12.16 -48.46 -29.45
CA ASP A 54 -12.89 -48.40 -30.73
C ASP A 54 -13.66 -47.10 -30.95
N ASN A 55 -13.31 -46.41 -32.01
CA ASN A 55 -13.69 -45.16 -32.66
C ASN A 55 -15.17 -44.77 -32.75
N LYS A 56 -16.00 -44.87 -31.75
CA LYS A 56 -17.33 -44.23 -31.74
C LYS A 56 -17.44 -43.29 -30.53
N ASP A 57 -17.77 -42.03 -30.83
CA ASP A 57 -17.97 -40.94 -29.85
C ASP A 57 -19.21 -41.13 -28.97
N GLU A 58 -19.19 -42.02 -28.01
CA GLU A 58 -20.24 -42.16 -27.01
C GLU A 58 -20.02 -41.12 -25.89
N LYS A 59 -20.92 -40.17 -25.71
CA LYS A 59 -20.87 -39.21 -24.60
C LYS A 59 -21.22 -39.91 -23.29
N ILE A 60 -20.33 -39.79 -22.30
CA ILE A 60 -20.56 -40.26 -20.94
C ILE A 60 -21.16 -39.09 -20.13
N PHE A 61 -22.19 -39.39 -19.39
CA PHE A 61 -22.85 -38.45 -18.50
C PHE A 61 -22.55 -38.82 -17.05
N LEU A 62 -22.32 -37.80 -16.21
CA LEU A 62 -22.18 -37.93 -14.76
C LEU A 62 -23.38 -37.26 -14.10
N LYS A 63 -24.01 -37.98 -13.18
CA LYS A 63 -25.09 -37.45 -12.33
C LYS A 63 -24.66 -37.59 -10.88
N SER A 64 -24.67 -36.49 -10.14
CA SER A 64 -24.47 -36.52 -8.68
C SER A 64 -25.65 -37.23 -8.01
N LEU A 65 -25.36 -38.04 -7.00
CA LEU A 65 -26.40 -38.74 -6.22
C LEU A 65 -26.88 -37.89 -5.04
N ASN A 66 -26.10 -36.89 -4.63
CA ASN A 66 -26.42 -36.04 -3.48
C ASN A 66 -26.78 -34.58 -3.87
N ASN A 67 -26.24 -34.04 -4.96
CA ASN A 67 -26.43 -32.69 -5.47
C ASN A 67 -26.13 -31.54 -4.48
N LYS A 68 -25.63 -31.84 -3.26
CA LYS A 68 -25.36 -30.87 -2.20
C LYS A 68 -23.89 -30.49 -2.14
N THR A 69 -23.00 -31.44 -2.45
CA THR A 69 -21.54 -31.29 -2.26
C THR A 69 -20.82 -30.83 -3.52
N VAL A 70 -21.48 -30.93 -4.70
CA VAL A 70 -20.87 -30.57 -5.99
C VAL A 70 -21.84 -29.82 -6.89
N GLU A 71 -21.25 -29.09 -7.85
CA GLU A 71 -21.97 -28.43 -8.95
C GLU A 71 -21.27 -28.74 -10.27
N PHE A 72 -22.06 -29.04 -11.32
CA PHE A 72 -21.53 -29.27 -12.66
C PHE A 72 -21.65 -27.99 -13.49
N SER A 73 -20.57 -27.62 -14.15
CA SER A 73 -20.54 -26.45 -15.05
C SER A 73 -19.55 -26.67 -16.18
N ASN A 74 -20.00 -26.59 -17.42
CA ASN A 74 -19.17 -26.56 -18.64
C ASN A 74 -17.99 -27.57 -18.67
N GLY A 75 -18.26 -28.84 -18.35
CA GLY A 75 -17.22 -29.89 -18.34
C GLY A 75 -16.37 -29.95 -17.08
N PHE A 76 -16.70 -29.18 -16.04
CA PHE A 76 -16.05 -29.17 -14.76
C PHE A 76 -16.99 -29.59 -13.62
N ILE A 77 -16.42 -30.11 -12.55
CA ILE A 77 -17.10 -30.31 -11.26
C ILE A 77 -16.51 -29.31 -10.25
N LEU A 78 -17.36 -28.48 -9.67
CA LEU A 78 -17.02 -27.60 -8.56
C LEU A 78 -17.37 -28.28 -7.25
N MET A 79 -16.41 -28.42 -6.33
CA MET A 79 -16.62 -28.96 -4.98
C MET A 79 -17.15 -27.86 -4.06
N LYS A 80 -18.40 -27.98 -3.61
CA LYS A 80 -19.09 -26.93 -2.82
C LYS A 80 -18.97 -27.11 -1.31
N SER A 81 -18.98 -28.34 -0.84
CA SER A 81 -18.86 -28.68 0.57
C SER A 81 -18.10 -29.98 0.79
N SER A 82 -17.52 -30.13 1.97
CA SER A 82 -16.85 -31.37 2.38
C SER A 82 -17.84 -32.51 2.58
N GLY A 83 -17.38 -33.72 2.38
CA GLY A 83 -18.16 -34.92 2.55
C GLY A 83 -17.86 -35.98 1.50
N ARG A 84 -18.62 -37.10 1.53
CA ARG A 84 -18.54 -38.12 0.52
C ARG A 84 -19.58 -37.83 -0.56
N GLU A 85 -19.11 -37.70 -1.81
CA GLU A 85 -19.97 -37.56 -2.98
C GLU A 85 -19.89 -38.81 -3.86
N CYS A 86 -21.03 -39.26 -4.37
CA CYS A 86 -21.12 -40.35 -5.29
C CYS A 86 -21.80 -39.92 -6.58
N PHE A 87 -21.27 -40.41 -7.69
CA PHE A 87 -21.77 -40.12 -9.03
C PHE A 87 -22.24 -41.42 -9.69
N LEU A 88 -23.27 -41.30 -10.50
CA LEU A 88 -23.60 -42.31 -11.51
C LEU A 88 -23.01 -41.88 -12.84
N ALA A 89 -22.16 -42.72 -13.41
CA ALA A 89 -21.69 -42.58 -14.77
C ALA A 89 -22.53 -43.46 -15.70
N TYR A 90 -23.06 -42.90 -16.78
CA TYR A 90 -23.93 -43.62 -17.70
C TYR A 90 -23.75 -43.17 -19.14
N PHE A 91 -24.14 -44.03 -20.09
CA PHE A 91 -24.26 -43.72 -21.50
C PHE A 91 -25.72 -43.47 -21.84
N LYS A 92 -25.99 -42.50 -22.72
CA LYS A 92 -27.35 -42.13 -23.09
C LYS A 92 -28.19 -43.31 -23.62
N ASN A 93 -27.54 -44.27 -24.25
CA ASN A 93 -28.19 -45.38 -24.96
C ASN A 93 -27.88 -46.78 -24.39
N LYS A 94 -27.30 -46.87 -23.20
CA LYS A 94 -26.94 -48.17 -22.59
C LYS A 94 -27.29 -48.21 -21.09
N LYS A 95 -27.86 -49.34 -20.66
CA LYS A 95 -28.22 -49.60 -19.24
C LYS A 95 -27.03 -49.81 -18.28
N ILE A 96 -25.84 -49.36 -18.66
CA ILE A 96 -24.65 -49.53 -17.82
C ILE A 96 -24.49 -48.30 -16.95
N ASN A 97 -24.76 -48.43 -15.64
CA ASN A 97 -24.57 -47.40 -14.65
C ASN A 97 -23.43 -47.79 -13.72
N THR A 98 -22.41 -46.98 -13.61
CA THR A 98 -21.31 -47.19 -12.68
C THR A 98 -21.35 -46.14 -11.58
N LYS A 99 -21.28 -46.60 -10.34
CA LYS A 99 -21.21 -45.71 -9.17
C LYS A 99 -19.76 -45.43 -8.83
N ILE A 100 -19.40 -44.13 -8.79
CA ILE A 100 -18.07 -43.61 -8.41
C ILE A 100 -18.24 -42.72 -7.20
N CYS A 101 -17.47 -42.96 -6.13
CA CYS A 101 -17.53 -42.13 -4.93
C CYS A 101 -16.16 -41.51 -4.66
N ILE A 102 -16.17 -40.21 -4.25
CA ILE A 102 -15.00 -39.44 -3.84
C ILE A 102 -15.21 -38.86 -2.46
N ASN A 103 -14.13 -38.59 -1.75
CA ASN A 103 -14.16 -37.80 -0.52
C ASN A 103 -13.69 -36.37 -0.81
N ILE A 104 -14.47 -35.37 -0.39
CA ILE A 104 -14.17 -33.95 -0.51
C ILE A 104 -13.78 -33.45 0.87
N TYR A 105 -12.65 -32.78 0.96
CA TYR A 105 -12.07 -32.30 2.20
C TYR A 105 -12.13 -30.77 2.26
N ASN A 106 -12.29 -30.21 3.46
CA ASN A 106 -12.06 -28.79 3.67
C ASN A 106 -10.59 -28.46 3.44
N THR A 107 -10.31 -27.30 2.81
CA THR A 107 -8.93 -26.84 2.67
C THR A 107 -8.33 -26.50 4.03
N PRO A 108 -7.04 -26.77 4.25
CA PRO A 108 -6.33 -26.27 5.44
C PRO A 108 -6.35 -24.76 5.52
N GLU A 109 -6.04 -24.18 6.68
CA GLU A 109 -5.87 -22.76 6.83
C GLU A 109 -4.64 -22.26 6.06
N LEU A 110 -4.75 -21.01 5.57
CA LEU A 110 -3.62 -20.28 4.99
C LEU A 110 -3.02 -19.37 6.05
N SER A 111 -1.71 -19.35 6.17
CA SER A 111 -1.01 -18.38 7.01
C SER A 111 0.29 -17.94 6.34
N PHE A 112 0.71 -16.71 6.60
CA PHE A 112 2.06 -16.28 6.25
C PHE A 112 3.04 -16.84 7.29
N LYS A 113 4.26 -17.17 6.84
CA LYS A 113 5.33 -17.63 7.74
C LYS A 113 6.01 -16.49 8.47
N GLU A 114 5.96 -15.30 7.89
CA GLU A 114 6.57 -14.11 8.43
C GLU A 114 5.78 -13.56 9.62
N THR A 115 6.51 -12.93 10.54
CA THR A 115 5.90 -12.21 11.67
C THR A 115 5.20 -10.94 11.20
N ASN A 116 4.05 -10.64 11.77
CA ASN A 116 3.22 -9.48 11.44
C ASN A 116 3.36 -8.38 12.51
N PRO A 117 3.70 -7.12 12.19
CA PRO A 117 3.96 -6.58 10.85
C PRO A 117 5.41 -6.79 10.36
N ILE A 118 5.58 -6.82 9.04
CA ILE A 118 6.91 -6.78 8.40
C ILE A 118 7.33 -5.31 8.20
N LYS A 119 8.59 -4.99 8.52
CA LYS A 119 9.20 -3.70 8.17
C LYS A 119 10.14 -3.88 6.98
N LEU A 120 9.80 -3.26 5.85
CA LEU A 120 10.57 -3.31 4.61
C LEU A 120 11.06 -1.92 4.25
N GLU A 121 12.37 -1.77 4.00
CA GLU A 121 12.94 -0.50 3.53
C GLU A 121 12.40 -0.16 2.13
N THR A 122 12.11 1.12 1.89
CA THR A 122 11.67 1.60 0.56
C THR A 122 12.69 1.25 -0.52
N TYR A 123 12.18 0.95 -1.72
CA TYR A 123 12.95 0.48 -2.88
C TYR A 123 13.64 -0.89 -2.67
N LYS A 124 13.19 -1.67 -1.69
CA LYS A 124 13.61 -3.06 -1.50
C LYS A 124 12.47 -4.02 -1.80
N SER A 125 12.86 -5.23 -2.18
CA SER A 125 11.95 -6.35 -2.41
C SER A 125 12.18 -7.46 -1.40
N MET A 126 11.17 -8.25 -1.16
CA MET A 126 11.26 -9.55 -0.50
C MET A 126 10.16 -10.49 -0.98
N ARG A 127 10.36 -11.78 -0.82
CA ARG A 127 9.35 -12.79 -1.08
C ARG A 127 8.60 -13.13 0.20
N LEU A 128 7.27 -13.13 0.14
CA LEU A 128 6.42 -13.63 1.20
C LEU A 128 6.24 -15.14 1.07
N HIS A 129 6.27 -15.83 2.17
CA HIS A 129 6.11 -17.29 2.21
C HIS A 129 4.82 -17.65 2.94
N LEU A 130 4.04 -18.51 2.31
CA LEU A 130 2.87 -19.10 2.95
C LEU A 130 3.23 -20.44 3.56
N ASP A 131 2.66 -20.76 4.73
CA ASP A 131 2.60 -22.11 5.22
C ASP A 131 1.62 -22.88 4.34
N LYS A 132 2.17 -23.79 3.55
CA LYS A 132 1.42 -24.62 2.59
C LYS A 132 1.38 -26.07 3.00
N LYS A 133 1.68 -26.40 4.26
CA LYS A 133 1.62 -27.77 4.73
C LYS A 133 0.21 -28.31 4.46
N ASP A 134 0.15 -29.37 3.69
CA ASP A 134 -1.10 -30.02 3.27
C ASP A 134 -2.05 -29.17 2.41
N TYR A 135 -1.70 -27.92 2.06
CA TYR A 135 -2.51 -27.09 1.18
C TYR A 135 -2.40 -27.55 -0.28
N PRO A 136 -3.51 -27.61 -1.04
CA PRO A 136 -3.48 -28.04 -2.44
C PRO A 136 -2.54 -27.17 -3.29
N LYS A 137 -1.85 -27.79 -4.25
CA LYS A 137 -0.97 -27.12 -5.22
C LYS A 137 -1.80 -26.35 -6.26
N ILE A 138 -2.32 -25.19 -5.88
CA ILE A 138 -3.15 -24.34 -6.72
C ILE A 138 -2.63 -22.91 -6.67
N ASN A 139 -3.06 -22.12 -7.64
CA ASN A 139 -2.69 -20.71 -7.71
C ASN A 139 -3.36 -19.93 -6.57
N ILE A 140 -2.56 -19.44 -5.64
CA ILE A 140 -2.96 -18.49 -4.62
C ILE A 140 -2.88 -17.11 -5.25
N LYS A 141 -3.92 -16.31 -5.08
CA LYS A 141 -3.96 -14.93 -5.57
C LYS A 141 -3.54 -13.98 -4.47
N PHE A 142 -2.60 -13.10 -4.79
CA PHE A 142 -2.15 -12.06 -3.90
C PHE A 142 -2.73 -10.69 -4.30
N LYS A 143 -3.04 -9.87 -3.32
CA LYS A 143 -3.52 -8.49 -3.52
C LYS A 143 -2.98 -7.57 -2.43
N SER A 144 -2.52 -6.39 -2.81
CA SER A 144 -2.24 -5.27 -1.91
C SER A 144 -3.46 -4.35 -1.85
N ASN A 145 -3.82 -3.85 -0.66
CA ASN A 145 -4.84 -2.82 -0.53
C ASN A 145 -4.31 -1.43 -0.93
N HIS A 146 -2.97 -1.23 -0.86
CA HIS A 146 -2.26 -0.01 -1.25
C HIS A 146 -1.08 -0.34 -2.19
N PRO A 147 -1.35 -0.66 -3.48
CA PRO A 147 -0.29 -1.03 -4.43
C PRO A 147 0.67 0.13 -4.75
N GLU A 148 0.28 1.37 -4.47
CA GLU A 148 1.14 2.55 -4.55
C GLU A 148 2.16 2.63 -3.38
N ILE A 149 1.97 1.85 -2.31
CA ILE A 149 2.90 1.72 -1.17
C ILE A 149 3.67 0.42 -1.30
N ILE A 150 2.97 -0.71 -1.44
CA ILE A 150 3.56 -2.04 -1.63
C ILE A 150 2.94 -2.69 -2.85
N LYS A 151 3.76 -2.93 -3.88
CA LYS A 151 3.38 -3.80 -5.02
C LYS A 151 3.59 -5.25 -4.64
N ILE A 152 2.78 -6.14 -5.21
CA ILE A 152 2.93 -7.58 -5.08
C ILE A 152 2.64 -8.27 -6.41
N ASN A 153 3.40 -9.32 -6.75
CA ASN A 153 3.17 -10.16 -7.91
C ASN A 153 2.45 -11.48 -7.53
N ASN A 154 2.19 -12.31 -8.51
CA ASN A 154 1.50 -13.59 -8.31
C ASN A 154 2.37 -14.65 -7.60
N GLU A 155 3.67 -14.47 -7.55
CA GLU A 155 4.64 -15.34 -6.89
C GLU A 155 4.82 -15.00 -5.41
N GLY A 156 4.23 -13.88 -4.95
CA GLY A 156 4.35 -13.39 -3.58
C GLY A 156 5.54 -12.47 -3.35
N ASP A 157 6.20 -12.00 -4.42
CA ASP A 157 7.25 -11.01 -4.28
C ASP A 157 6.64 -9.63 -4.08
N ILE A 158 7.03 -8.97 -2.99
CA ILE A 158 6.64 -7.59 -2.69
C ILE A 158 7.77 -6.62 -2.96
N PHE A 159 7.39 -5.39 -3.36
CA PHE A 159 8.31 -4.27 -3.54
C PHE A 159 7.75 -3.03 -2.83
N ALA A 160 8.55 -2.44 -1.94
CA ALA A 160 8.21 -1.20 -1.24
C ALA A 160 8.46 0.01 -2.13
N VAL A 161 7.38 0.66 -2.58
CA VAL A 161 7.43 1.80 -3.53
C VAL A 161 7.67 3.12 -2.79
N ARG A 162 6.95 3.34 -1.70
CA ARG A 162 7.02 4.58 -0.90
C ARG A 162 6.71 4.29 0.57
N PRO A 163 7.04 5.19 1.50
CA PRO A 163 6.65 5.02 2.90
C PRO A 163 5.15 4.96 3.08
N GLY A 164 4.73 4.14 4.03
CA GLY A 164 3.34 3.90 4.35
C GLY A 164 3.12 2.47 4.82
N SER A 165 1.88 2.08 5.05
CA SER A 165 1.52 0.71 5.37
C SER A 165 0.57 0.13 4.32
N ALA A 166 0.68 -1.16 4.08
CA ALA A 166 -0.25 -1.90 3.23
C ALA A 166 -0.57 -3.26 3.84
N ILE A 167 -1.76 -3.77 3.55
CA ILE A 167 -2.18 -5.12 3.89
C ILE A 167 -2.10 -5.96 2.63
N ILE A 168 -1.29 -7.01 2.69
CA ILE A 168 -1.24 -8.03 1.65
C ILE A 168 -2.21 -9.14 2.02
N THR A 169 -3.10 -9.46 1.10
CA THR A 169 -4.06 -10.55 1.23
C THR A 169 -3.66 -11.69 0.29
N ALA A 170 -3.51 -12.88 0.83
CA ALA A 170 -3.42 -14.11 0.04
C ALA A 170 -4.79 -14.81 0.07
N SER A 171 -5.31 -15.14 -1.12
CA SER A 171 -6.62 -15.80 -1.29
C SER A 171 -6.43 -17.18 -1.93
N GLY A 172 -6.92 -18.19 -1.27
CA GLY A 172 -6.88 -19.59 -1.71
C GLY A 172 -8.22 -20.10 -2.23
N LEU A 173 -8.37 -21.42 -2.25
CA LEU A 173 -9.64 -22.08 -2.54
C LEU A 173 -10.69 -21.75 -1.47
N ASP A 174 -11.97 -22.03 -1.80
CA ASP A 174 -13.13 -21.88 -0.90
C ASP A 174 -13.28 -20.48 -0.28
N GLY A 175 -12.61 -19.47 -0.84
CA GLY A 175 -12.65 -18.10 -0.33
C GLY A 175 -11.79 -17.86 0.91
N LYS A 176 -11.01 -18.83 1.37
CA LYS A 176 -10.08 -18.63 2.50
C LYS A 176 -9.05 -17.57 2.20
N ARG A 177 -8.80 -16.73 3.20
CA ARG A 177 -7.88 -15.58 3.08
C ARG A 177 -7.00 -15.50 4.31
N THR A 178 -5.79 -15.02 4.09
CA THR A 178 -4.89 -14.59 5.17
C THR A 178 -4.32 -13.23 4.85
N HIS A 179 -3.92 -12.50 5.87
CA HIS A 179 -3.49 -11.12 5.77
C HIS A 179 -2.17 -10.90 6.49
N ILE A 180 -1.31 -10.06 5.93
CA ILE A 180 -0.10 -9.59 6.59
C ILE A 180 0.07 -8.09 6.35
N LYS A 181 0.42 -7.35 7.39
CA LYS A 181 0.71 -5.91 7.31
C LYS A 181 2.16 -5.68 6.98
N ILE A 182 2.42 -4.87 5.96
CA ILE A 182 3.76 -4.43 5.56
C ILE A 182 3.89 -2.94 5.87
N LEU A 183 4.95 -2.57 6.57
CA LEU A 183 5.34 -1.19 6.82
C LEU A 183 6.53 -0.86 5.92
N ALA A 184 6.32 -0.05 4.89
CA ALA A 184 7.40 0.49 4.07
C ALA A 184 8.02 1.66 4.81
N ILE A 185 9.28 1.54 5.23
CA ILE A 185 9.99 2.53 6.04
C ILE A 185 11.16 3.13 5.27
N SER A 186 11.59 4.34 5.61
CA SER A 186 12.81 4.96 5.09
C SER A 186 13.77 5.28 6.23
N LYS A 187 14.63 4.32 6.57
CA LYS A 187 15.59 4.48 7.68
C LYS A 187 16.69 5.50 7.37
N ASN A 188 17.00 5.73 6.11
CA ASN A 188 18.10 6.62 5.68
C ASN A 188 17.63 8.02 5.29
N GLY A 189 16.31 8.26 5.27
CA GLY A 189 15.73 9.48 4.75
C GLY A 189 15.78 9.57 3.22
N PHE A 190 15.44 10.75 2.69
CA PHE A 190 15.36 11.05 1.25
C PHE A 190 16.35 12.14 0.84
N ILE A 191 16.80 12.98 1.78
CA ILE A 191 17.71 14.09 1.49
C ILE A 191 19.15 13.59 1.37
N SER A 192 19.82 14.00 0.31
CA SER A 192 21.24 13.79 0.07
C SER A 192 21.89 15.11 -0.37
N ASN A 193 23.22 15.20 -0.33
CA ASN A 193 23.94 16.35 -0.88
C ASN A 193 23.61 16.54 -2.37
N TYR A 194 23.47 15.45 -3.13
CA TYR A 194 23.05 15.50 -4.52
C TYR A 194 21.68 16.19 -4.68
N THR A 195 20.69 15.79 -3.87
CA THR A 195 19.35 16.39 -3.89
C THR A 195 19.41 17.87 -3.54
N LEU A 196 20.14 18.25 -2.49
CA LEU A 196 20.30 19.67 -2.10
C LEU A 196 20.97 20.51 -3.18
N ASN A 197 21.99 19.96 -3.84
CA ASN A 197 22.66 20.63 -4.96
C ASN A 197 21.75 20.76 -6.18
N GLN A 198 20.98 19.74 -6.51
CA GLN A 198 20.03 19.74 -7.62
C GLN A 198 18.99 20.88 -7.48
N TYR A 199 18.53 21.15 -6.27
CA TYR A 199 17.58 22.24 -5.97
C TYR A 199 18.28 23.55 -5.59
N ASN A 200 19.60 23.66 -5.79
CA ASN A 200 20.39 24.86 -5.50
C ASN A 200 20.25 25.38 -4.06
N ALA A 201 20.17 24.52 -3.07
CA ALA A 201 19.95 24.89 -1.67
C ALA A 201 20.99 25.90 -1.16
N SER A 202 22.25 25.86 -1.64
CA SER A 202 23.33 26.77 -1.26
C SER A 202 23.08 28.24 -1.63
N LYS A 203 22.17 28.52 -2.57
CA LYS A 203 21.80 29.90 -2.95
C LYS A 203 20.87 30.58 -1.95
N TYR A 204 20.36 29.85 -0.98
CA TYR A 204 19.37 30.34 0.01
C TYR A 204 20.02 30.40 1.38
N LYS A 205 19.76 31.50 2.10
CA LYS A 205 20.24 31.67 3.48
C LYS A 205 19.17 31.45 4.54
N LYS A 206 17.92 31.31 4.09
CA LYS A 206 16.76 31.09 4.96
C LYS A 206 16.10 29.78 4.62
N LEU A 207 15.72 29.03 5.65
CA LEU A 207 15.14 27.70 5.57
C LEU A 207 13.74 27.70 6.17
N MET A 208 12.78 27.12 5.45
CA MET A 208 11.44 26.87 5.97
C MET A 208 11.15 25.35 5.92
N ILE A 209 10.70 24.79 7.03
CA ILE A 209 10.39 23.36 7.14
C ILE A 209 8.93 23.21 7.56
N VAL A 210 8.12 22.59 6.72
CA VAL A 210 6.69 22.39 6.92
C VAL A 210 6.27 20.94 6.83
N ALA A 211 5.16 20.60 7.46
CA ALA A 211 4.61 19.24 7.44
C ALA A 211 3.91 18.95 6.11
N HIS A 212 3.04 19.84 5.64
CA HIS A 212 2.18 19.62 4.46
C HIS A 212 2.38 20.72 3.41
N PRO A 213 2.13 20.41 2.12
CA PRO A 213 2.09 21.43 1.08
C PRO A 213 0.84 22.31 1.28
N ASP A 214 0.98 23.56 1.53
CA ASP A 214 0.10 24.68 1.84
C ASP A 214 0.47 25.40 3.14
N ASP A 215 1.12 24.72 4.08
CA ASP A 215 1.53 25.30 5.36
C ASP A 215 2.47 26.51 5.17
N GLU A 216 3.42 26.42 4.21
CA GLU A 216 4.36 27.50 3.91
C GLU A 216 3.67 28.77 3.43
N THR A 217 2.55 28.63 2.71
CA THR A 217 1.73 29.74 2.25
C THR A 217 0.79 30.22 3.35
N LEU A 218 0.13 29.32 4.07
CA LEU A 218 -0.81 29.67 5.14
C LEU A 218 -0.15 30.48 6.25
N TRP A 219 1.05 30.09 6.64
CA TRP A 219 1.73 30.62 7.81
C TRP A 219 2.94 31.49 7.47
N GLY A 220 3.32 31.57 6.18
CA GLY A 220 4.51 32.26 5.73
C GLY A 220 4.45 32.89 4.34
N GLY A 221 3.29 32.96 3.68
CA GLY A 221 3.18 33.45 2.30
C GLY A 221 3.71 34.87 2.10
N ALA A 222 3.39 35.80 2.98
CA ALA A 222 3.95 37.17 2.91
C ALA A 222 5.49 37.19 3.06
N ASN A 223 6.03 36.28 3.86
CA ASN A 223 7.48 36.13 4.00
C ASN A 223 8.10 35.49 2.75
N LEU A 224 7.44 34.51 2.11
CA LEU A 224 7.90 33.92 0.85
C LEU A 224 7.89 34.94 -0.30
N PHE A 225 6.98 35.88 -0.28
CA PHE A 225 6.93 36.97 -1.24
C PHE A 225 8.10 37.95 -1.06
N LYS A 226 8.44 38.31 0.21
CA LYS A 226 9.48 39.29 0.52
C LYS A 226 10.91 38.79 0.44
N ASP A 227 11.09 37.52 0.75
CA ASP A 227 12.40 36.89 1.00
C ASP A 227 12.57 35.58 0.22
N ARG A 228 13.81 35.16 0.14
CA ARG A 228 14.19 33.90 -0.51
C ARG A 228 14.41 32.81 0.52
N TYR A 229 13.60 31.76 0.45
CA TYR A 229 13.68 30.58 1.30
C TYR A 229 13.99 29.31 0.52
N PHE A 230 14.74 28.40 1.14
CA PHE A 230 14.72 27.01 0.75
C PHE A 230 13.62 26.33 1.56
N VAL A 231 12.59 25.78 0.88
CA VAL A 231 11.41 25.22 1.56
C VAL A 231 11.48 23.69 1.52
N VAL A 232 11.32 23.05 2.67
CA VAL A 232 11.25 21.57 2.76
C VAL A 232 9.91 21.17 3.34
N CYS A 233 9.12 20.50 2.53
CA CYS A 233 7.85 19.90 2.94
C CYS A 233 8.05 18.41 3.20
N LEU A 234 7.57 17.90 4.34
CA LEU A 234 7.86 16.52 4.77
C LEU A 234 6.95 15.48 4.10
N THR A 235 5.73 15.84 3.68
CA THR A 235 4.75 14.89 3.16
C THR A 235 4.32 15.17 1.73
N ASN A 236 3.54 14.25 1.17
CA ASN A 236 2.77 14.42 -0.07
C ASN A 236 3.59 14.49 -1.38
N GLY A 237 4.87 14.19 -1.39
CA GLY A 237 5.66 14.20 -2.63
C GLY A 237 5.15 13.25 -3.71
N PHE A 238 4.51 12.12 -3.35
CA PHE A 238 3.85 11.20 -4.28
C PHE A 238 2.42 11.61 -4.65
N ASN A 239 1.83 12.56 -3.96
CA ASN A 239 0.53 13.10 -4.33
C ASN A 239 0.73 14.08 -5.50
N LEU A 240 0.42 13.65 -6.71
CA LEU A 240 0.69 14.41 -7.93
C LEU A 240 0.08 15.83 -7.90
N LYS A 241 -1.14 15.98 -7.36
CA LYS A 241 -1.79 17.29 -7.26
C LYS A 241 -1.04 18.19 -6.26
N ARG A 242 -0.86 17.73 -5.03
CA ARG A 242 -0.20 18.53 -3.98
C ARG A 242 1.26 18.82 -4.30
N SER A 243 1.97 17.85 -4.87
CA SER A 243 3.36 18.03 -5.31
C SER A 243 3.48 19.04 -6.47
N LYS A 244 2.49 19.05 -7.37
CA LYS A 244 2.41 20.05 -8.45
C LYS A 244 2.15 21.43 -7.87
N ASP A 245 1.12 21.58 -7.04
CA ASP A 245 0.76 22.86 -6.40
C ASP A 245 1.96 23.44 -5.65
N PHE A 246 2.67 22.64 -4.85
CA PHE A 246 3.88 23.07 -4.12
C PHE A 246 4.99 23.57 -5.06
N LYS A 247 5.27 22.88 -6.15
CA LYS A 247 6.29 23.28 -7.12
C LYS A 247 5.91 24.55 -7.86
N GLU A 248 4.63 24.70 -8.21
CA GLU A 248 4.09 25.92 -8.84
C GLU A 248 4.18 27.11 -7.91
N LEU A 249 3.87 26.92 -6.62
CA LEU A 249 4.05 27.95 -5.60
C LEU A 249 5.50 28.42 -5.51
N LEU A 250 6.45 27.49 -5.36
CA LEU A 250 7.87 27.85 -5.27
C LEU A 250 8.36 28.61 -6.49
N LYS A 251 7.89 28.22 -7.68
CA LYS A 251 8.17 28.96 -8.91
C LYS A 251 7.55 30.34 -8.91
N PHE A 252 6.29 30.48 -8.50
CA PHE A 252 5.58 31.76 -8.44
C PHE A 252 6.25 32.76 -7.49
N THR A 253 6.70 32.27 -6.32
CA THR A 253 7.36 33.10 -5.29
C THR A 253 8.88 33.20 -5.49
N ASN A 254 9.42 32.61 -6.58
CA ASN A 254 10.85 32.58 -6.88
C ASN A 254 11.70 31.97 -5.74
N ASN A 255 11.15 30.99 -5.06
CA ASN A 255 11.79 30.18 -4.04
C ASN A 255 12.22 28.83 -4.62
N SER A 256 12.90 27.99 -3.85
CA SER A 256 13.23 26.63 -4.20
C SER A 256 12.99 25.69 -3.02
N GLY A 257 12.91 24.41 -3.28
CA GLY A 257 12.69 23.47 -2.19
C GLY A 257 12.48 22.04 -2.59
N ILE A 258 12.26 21.21 -1.59
CA ILE A 258 12.07 19.76 -1.72
C ILE A 258 10.77 19.36 -1.04
N ILE A 259 10.02 18.48 -1.70
CA ILE A 259 8.86 17.84 -1.10
C ILE A 259 9.18 16.34 -0.89
N LEU A 260 9.08 15.89 0.35
CA LEU A 260 9.38 14.52 0.75
C LEU A 260 8.13 13.64 0.73
N ASN A 261 8.31 12.37 1.05
CA ASN A 261 7.32 11.34 0.88
C ASN A 261 6.92 10.64 2.18
N TYR A 262 7.09 11.30 3.33
CA TYR A 262 6.57 10.74 4.56
C TYR A 262 5.03 10.70 4.53
N PRO A 263 4.40 9.69 5.14
CA PRO A 263 2.95 9.56 5.07
C PRO A 263 2.25 10.72 5.80
N ASP A 264 1.19 11.23 5.19
CA ASP A 264 0.27 12.20 5.79
C ASP A 264 -0.95 11.45 6.34
N LEU A 265 -2.00 11.31 5.54
CA LEU A 265 -3.18 10.52 5.85
C LEU A 265 -3.07 9.13 5.20
N GLN A 266 -3.41 8.11 5.96
CA GLN A 266 -3.60 6.77 5.47
C GLN A 266 -4.91 6.21 6.03
N ASP A 267 -5.82 5.78 5.14
CA ASP A 267 -7.18 5.34 5.52
C ASP A 267 -7.92 6.37 6.40
N ASN A 268 -7.76 7.67 6.07
CA ASN A 268 -8.26 8.83 6.82
C ASN A 268 -7.71 8.98 8.25
N ILE A 269 -6.62 8.30 8.57
CA ILE A 269 -5.92 8.42 9.85
C ILE A 269 -4.62 9.19 9.64
N ILE A 270 -4.39 10.23 10.46
CA ILE A 270 -3.12 10.97 10.46
C ILE A 270 -2.03 10.05 11.00
N ASP A 271 -0.95 9.88 10.22
CA ASP A 271 0.21 9.10 10.65
C ASP A 271 0.98 9.84 11.75
N ASN A 272 1.35 9.14 12.82
CA ASN A 272 2.08 9.71 13.95
C ASN A 272 3.62 9.68 13.79
N TRP A 273 4.11 9.23 12.62
CA TRP A 273 5.51 9.11 12.24
C TRP A 273 6.41 8.31 13.18
N SER A 274 5.87 7.53 14.10
CA SER A 274 6.68 6.70 15.02
C SER A 274 7.63 5.77 14.25
N GLU A 275 7.14 5.16 13.16
CA GLU A 275 7.91 4.24 12.32
C GLU A 275 8.89 4.98 11.38
N TYR A 276 8.66 6.25 11.08
CA TYR A 276 9.46 7.06 10.15
C TYR A 276 10.42 8.02 10.83
N ARG A 277 10.37 8.10 12.16
CA ARG A 277 11.14 9.01 12.99
C ARG A 277 12.63 9.04 12.64
N THR A 278 13.24 7.87 12.46
CA THR A 278 14.68 7.76 12.15
C THR A 278 15.03 8.41 10.82
N GLY A 279 14.23 8.17 9.79
CA GLY A 279 14.41 8.78 8.47
C GLY A 279 14.25 10.30 8.50
N ILE A 280 13.17 10.78 9.13
CA ILE A 280 12.90 12.23 9.26
C ILE A 280 14.06 12.95 9.98
N LEU A 281 14.52 12.40 11.11
CA LEU A 281 15.64 13.01 11.85
C LEU A 281 16.96 12.99 11.05
N LYS A 282 17.19 11.97 10.21
CA LYS A 282 18.34 11.95 9.31
C LYS A 282 18.23 13.00 8.22
N ASP A 283 17.05 13.18 7.61
CA ASP A 283 16.82 14.21 6.61
C ASP A 283 17.02 15.59 7.19
N LEU A 284 16.41 15.90 8.34
CA LEU A 284 16.59 17.18 9.04
C LEU A 284 18.06 17.39 9.44
N SER A 285 18.75 16.34 9.89
CA SER A 285 20.17 16.42 10.25
C SER A 285 21.05 16.78 9.04
N LYS A 286 20.81 16.16 7.88
CA LYS A 286 21.54 16.46 6.63
C LYS A 286 21.26 17.86 6.15
N LEU A 287 19.99 18.26 6.17
CA LEU A 287 19.55 19.60 5.76
C LEU A 287 20.20 20.71 6.60
N LEU A 288 20.16 20.56 7.92
CA LEU A 288 20.69 21.57 8.85
C LEU A 288 22.22 21.60 8.89
N LYS A 289 22.89 20.50 8.58
CA LYS A 289 24.36 20.43 8.46
C LYS A 289 24.89 20.88 7.11
N TYR A 290 24.02 21.05 6.11
CA TYR A 290 24.46 21.35 4.75
C TYR A 290 25.16 22.70 4.65
N GLN A 291 24.66 23.69 5.38
CA GLN A 291 25.23 25.02 5.51
C GLN A 291 24.71 25.74 6.76
N TYR A 292 25.27 26.89 7.10
CA TYR A 292 24.68 27.80 8.09
C TYR A 292 23.44 28.49 7.49
N TRP A 293 22.35 28.52 8.29
CA TRP A 293 21.09 29.14 7.94
C TRP A 293 20.85 30.39 8.78
N ASP A 294 20.78 31.57 8.17
CA ASP A 294 20.53 32.86 8.86
C ASP A 294 19.18 32.86 9.57
N LYS A 295 18.20 32.14 9.04
CA LYS A 295 16.88 31.95 9.64
C LYS A 295 16.35 30.56 9.31
N ILE A 296 15.83 29.89 10.33
CA ILE A 296 15.10 28.64 10.20
C ILE A 296 13.70 28.88 10.73
N VAL A 297 12.68 28.50 9.97
CA VAL A 297 11.28 28.62 10.41
C VAL A 297 10.54 27.30 10.26
N THR A 298 9.68 27.00 11.23
CA THR A 298 8.85 25.80 11.23
C THR A 298 7.58 25.99 12.08
N HIS A 299 6.76 24.96 12.20
CA HIS A 299 5.56 24.97 13.05
C HIS A 299 5.87 25.29 14.51
N GLY A 300 4.87 25.82 15.21
CA GLY A 300 4.96 26.04 16.65
C GLY A 300 4.72 24.77 17.49
N PRO A 301 5.12 24.76 18.76
CA PRO A 301 4.94 23.65 19.69
C PRO A 301 3.47 23.25 19.93
N ASP A 302 2.54 24.18 19.71
CA ASP A 302 1.09 23.95 19.78
C ASP A 302 0.55 23.23 18.54
N GLY A 303 1.39 23.07 17.50
CA GLY A 303 1.01 22.50 16.20
C GLY A 303 0.22 23.47 15.35
N THR A 304 0.34 24.77 15.60
CA THR A 304 -0.35 25.88 14.90
C THR A 304 -1.88 25.76 15.04
N THR A 305 -2.51 24.75 14.41
CA THR A 305 -3.94 24.44 14.53
C THR A 305 -4.23 23.27 15.47
N GLY A 306 -3.23 22.80 16.21
CA GLY A 306 -3.31 21.58 17.02
C GLY A 306 -2.96 20.30 16.26
N ASN A 307 -2.58 20.38 14.98
CA ASN A 307 -2.26 19.23 14.13
C ASN A 307 -1.07 18.43 14.69
N LEU A 308 -1.22 17.11 14.75
CA LEU A 308 -0.20 16.21 15.31
C LEU A 308 1.11 16.29 14.54
N GLN A 309 1.08 16.29 13.22
CA GLN A 309 2.30 16.31 12.39
C GLN A 309 3.01 17.64 12.45
N HIS A 310 2.29 18.77 12.64
CA HIS A 310 2.90 20.07 12.92
C HIS A 310 3.67 20.05 14.26
N LYS A 311 3.09 19.46 15.31
CA LYS A 311 3.76 19.30 16.62
C LYS A 311 5.02 18.46 16.51
N ILE A 312 4.94 17.34 15.79
CA ILE A 312 6.08 16.43 15.57
C ILE A 312 7.17 17.13 14.73
N THR A 313 6.78 17.87 13.69
CA THR A 313 7.72 18.65 12.87
C THR A 313 8.45 19.67 13.75
N CYS A 314 7.73 20.43 14.56
CA CYS A 314 8.31 21.38 15.52
C CYS A 314 9.29 20.67 16.48
N GLU A 315 8.89 19.57 17.09
CA GLU A 315 9.73 18.78 18.01
C GLU A 315 11.03 18.36 17.34
N TYR A 316 10.94 17.74 16.17
CA TYR A 316 12.10 17.19 15.47
C TYR A 316 13.04 18.26 14.96
N VAL A 317 12.51 19.34 14.35
CA VAL A 317 13.32 20.48 13.90
C VAL A 317 14.02 21.12 15.10
N THR A 318 13.29 21.44 16.17
CA THR A 318 13.86 22.03 17.39
C THR A 318 14.97 21.16 18.00
N LYS A 319 14.76 19.86 18.05
CA LYS A 319 15.76 18.90 18.55
C LYS A 319 17.07 18.96 17.75
N ILE A 320 16.98 18.98 16.42
CA ILE A 320 18.16 18.99 15.55
C ILE A 320 18.85 20.35 15.56
N VAL A 321 18.07 21.45 15.52
CA VAL A 321 18.61 22.83 15.61
C VAL A 321 19.38 23.04 16.92
N LYS A 322 18.83 22.61 18.07
CA LYS A 322 19.54 22.66 19.34
C LYS A 322 20.84 21.84 19.33
N LYS A 323 20.85 20.69 18.67
CA LYS A 323 22.05 19.85 18.55
C LYS A 323 23.18 20.56 17.81
N TYR A 324 22.89 21.46 16.88
CA TYR A 324 23.88 22.18 16.08
C TYR A 324 24.08 23.65 16.51
N ASN A 325 23.56 24.03 17.69
CA ASN A 325 23.68 25.38 18.29
C ASN A 325 23.07 26.51 17.44
N GLU A 326 22.10 26.20 16.59
CA GLU A 326 21.41 27.20 15.74
C GLU A 326 20.08 27.68 16.34
N TYR A 327 19.86 27.47 17.64
CA TYR A 327 18.59 27.76 18.29
C TYR A 327 18.19 29.25 18.27
N ASN A 328 19.17 30.15 18.23
CA ASN A 328 18.94 31.57 18.15
C ASN A 328 18.39 32.05 16.79
N ASN A 329 18.49 31.22 15.77
CA ASN A 329 18.00 31.51 14.42
C ASN A 329 16.68 30.77 14.12
N LEU A 330 16.14 30.01 15.09
CA LEU A 330 14.91 29.26 14.93
C LEU A 330 13.69 30.13 15.28
N TYR A 331 12.75 30.18 14.34
CA TYR A 331 11.45 30.80 14.51
C TYR A 331 10.33 29.77 14.35
N TYR A 332 9.28 29.97 15.12
CA TYR A 332 8.03 29.24 14.96
C TYR A 332 6.99 30.09 14.27
N PHE A 333 6.14 29.50 13.47
CA PHE A 333 4.93 30.14 12.99
C PHE A 333 4.11 30.67 14.18
N GLY A 334 3.42 31.79 13.97
CA GLY A 334 2.60 32.41 14.99
C GLY A 334 1.49 31.48 15.51
N LYS A 335 0.99 31.82 16.68
CA LYS A 335 -0.14 31.09 17.27
C LYS A 335 -1.40 31.25 16.43
N PHE A 336 -2.16 30.15 16.29
CA PHE A 336 -3.49 30.17 15.72
C PHE A 336 -4.52 30.61 16.76
N TYR A 337 -5.43 31.46 16.35
CA TYR A 337 -6.55 31.92 17.17
C TYR A 337 -7.86 31.64 16.47
N LYS A 338 -8.87 31.14 17.20
CA LYS A 338 -10.24 31.10 16.67
C LYS A 338 -10.73 32.54 16.44
N LYS A 339 -11.55 32.76 15.41
CA LYS A 339 -12.02 34.10 15.01
C LYS A 339 -12.53 34.96 16.20
N LYS A 340 -13.30 34.37 17.11
CA LYS A 340 -13.82 35.06 18.31
C LYS A 340 -12.77 35.42 19.36
N ASN A 341 -11.60 34.82 19.31
CA ASN A 341 -10.51 34.97 20.27
C ASN A 341 -9.29 35.66 19.66
N LEU A 342 -9.44 36.30 18.51
CA LEU A 342 -8.33 36.95 17.80
C LEU A 342 -7.83 38.17 18.61
N PRO A 343 -6.57 38.21 19.07
CA PRO A 343 -6.06 39.31 19.85
C PRO A 343 -5.93 40.60 19.01
N LYS A 344 -6.33 41.73 19.59
CA LYS A 344 -6.26 43.03 18.92
C LYS A 344 -4.83 43.51 18.64
N TYR A 345 -3.84 43.02 19.38
CA TYR A 345 -2.43 43.44 19.25
C TYR A 345 -1.67 42.66 18.13
N LEU A 346 -2.29 41.71 17.46
CA LEU A 346 -1.60 41.00 16.39
C LEU A 346 -1.31 41.93 15.22
N ALA A 347 -0.04 42.03 14.84
CA ALA A 347 0.36 42.79 13.68
C ALA A 347 -0.16 42.11 12.40
N ARG A 348 -0.82 42.92 11.57
CA ARG A 348 -1.27 42.49 10.24
C ARG A 348 -0.14 42.70 9.23
N ILE A 349 -0.08 41.83 8.27
CA ILE A 349 0.68 42.03 7.03
C ILE A 349 0.01 43.17 6.23
N THR A 350 0.73 43.79 5.31
CA THR A 350 0.18 44.86 4.46
C THR A 350 -0.89 44.28 3.50
N ASP A 351 -1.70 45.18 2.94
CA ASP A 351 -2.72 44.76 1.96
C ASP A 351 -2.09 44.19 0.67
N GLU A 352 -0.92 44.73 0.28
CA GLU A 352 -0.14 44.15 -0.83
C GLU A 352 0.30 42.73 -0.54
N GLU A 353 0.92 42.48 0.62
CA GLU A 353 1.35 41.15 1.07
C GLU A 353 0.17 40.19 1.17
N LEU A 354 -0.97 40.66 1.68
CA LEU A 354 -2.19 39.84 1.74
C LEU A 354 -2.73 39.49 0.36
N SER A 355 -2.66 40.46 -0.58
CA SER A 355 -3.05 40.23 -1.97
C SER A 355 -2.19 39.14 -2.63
N TYR A 356 -0.86 39.22 -2.44
CA TYR A 356 0.06 38.18 -2.93
C TYR A 356 -0.21 36.84 -2.29
N LYS A 357 -0.33 36.78 -0.98
CA LYS A 357 -0.64 35.56 -0.24
C LYS A 357 -1.94 34.89 -0.73
N LYS A 358 -2.96 35.66 -1.08
CA LYS A 358 -4.19 35.15 -1.69
C LYS A 358 -3.94 34.53 -3.07
N LYS A 359 -3.05 35.09 -3.89
CA LYS A 359 -2.65 34.50 -5.17
C LYS A 359 -1.91 33.20 -4.97
N GLU A 360 -1.01 33.14 -3.98
CA GLU A 360 -0.31 31.91 -3.59
C GLU A 360 -1.28 30.80 -3.16
N ILE A 361 -2.24 31.11 -2.29
CA ILE A 361 -3.29 30.18 -1.84
C ILE A 361 -4.10 29.65 -3.02
N ASN A 362 -4.37 30.48 -4.02
CA ASN A 362 -5.10 30.08 -5.20
C ASN A 362 -4.34 29.07 -6.09
N ILE A 363 -3.04 28.90 -5.89
CA ILE A 363 -2.27 27.83 -6.55
C ILE A 363 -2.67 26.46 -5.98
N TYR A 364 -2.98 26.39 -4.68
CA TYR A 364 -3.36 25.17 -3.98
C TYR A 364 -4.81 24.72 -4.25
N GLN A 365 -5.14 24.48 -5.50
CA GLN A 365 -6.49 24.07 -5.93
C GLN A 365 -7.00 22.81 -5.21
N SER A 366 -6.10 21.92 -4.80
CA SER A 366 -6.44 20.68 -4.12
C SER A 366 -7.04 20.87 -2.72
N VAL A 367 -6.75 22.01 -2.06
CA VAL A 367 -7.15 22.27 -0.66
C VAL A 367 -7.77 23.67 -0.45
N ILE A 368 -7.89 24.46 -1.50
CA ILE A 368 -8.34 25.86 -1.45
C ILE A 368 -9.65 26.07 -0.68
N LYS A 369 -10.61 25.16 -0.84
CA LYS A 369 -11.90 25.22 -0.15
C LYS A 369 -11.73 25.15 1.37
N ASN A 370 -10.87 24.24 1.85
CA ASN A 370 -10.59 24.09 3.27
C ASN A 370 -9.88 25.31 3.84
N ILE A 371 -8.93 25.87 3.09
CA ILE A 371 -8.19 27.09 3.49
C ILE A 371 -9.16 28.25 3.73
N TYR A 372 -10.03 28.55 2.76
CA TYR A 372 -10.98 29.65 2.88
C TYR A 372 -12.07 29.40 3.93
N THR A 373 -12.45 28.15 4.16
CA THR A 373 -13.49 27.81 5.17
C THR A 373 -12.93 27.87 6.60
N LEU A 374 -11.74 27.33 6.83
CA LEU A 374 -11.24 27.10 8.19
C LEU A 374 -10.30 28.20 8.68
N TRP A 375 -9.48 28.79 7.79
CA TRP A 375 -8.34 29.62 8.19
C TRP A 375 -8.33 31.04 7.62
N TYR A 376 -9.35 31.40 6.83
CA TYR A 376 -9.43 32.72 6.18
C TYR A 376 -9.17 33.92 7.12
N HIS A 377 -9.70 33.89 8.34
CA HIS A 377 -9.53 34.95 9.33
C HIS A 377 -8.09 35.13 9.83
N MET A 378 -7.26 34.10 9.66
CA MET A 378 -5.83 34.12 10.05
C MET A 378 -4.90 34.56 8.91
N LEU A 379 -5.36 34.60 7.67
CA LEU A 379 -4.51 34.96 6.52
C LEU A 379 -3.77 36.29 6.67
N PRO A 380 -4.37 37.35 7.29
CA PRO A 380 -3.67 38.61 7.49
C PRO A 380 -2.55 38.58 8.55
N TYR A 381 -2.25 37.46 9.17
CA TYR A 381 -1.35 37.44 10.33
C TYR A 381 -0.22 36.43 10.15
N GLU A 382 1.03 36.88 10.16
CA GLU A 382 2.25 36.08 10.14
C GLU A 382 3.18 36.51 11.30
N ASN A 383 2.68 36.40 12.52
CA ASN A 383 3.40 36.85 13.73
C ASN A 383 4.37 35.72 14.18
N TRP A 384 5.47 35.50 13.46
CA TRP A 384 6.47 34.51 13.80
C TRP A 384 7.18 34.83 15.12
N ILE A 385 7.44 33.81 15.90
CA ILE A 385 7.99 33.93 17.26
C ILE A 385 9.35 33.22 17.30
N LEU A 386 10.39 33.95 17.75
CA LEU A 386 11.68 33.35 18.02
C LEU A 386 11.52 32.18 19.02
N ALA A 387 12.09 31.03 18.73
CA ALA A 387 11.86 29.80 19.52
C ALA A 387 12.20 29.98 21.01
N SER A 388 13.23 30.73 21.32
CA SER A 388 13.61 31.06 22.71
C SER A 388 12.59 31.98 23.43
N LYS A 389 11.73 32.66 22.68
CA LYS A 389 10.68 33.55 23.23
C LYS A 389 9.27 32.93 23.21
N TRP A 390 9.15 31.67 22.78
CA TRP A 390 7.87 31.00 22.80
C TRP A 390 7.41 30.73 24.23
N LYS A 391 6.28 31.35 24.59
CA LYS A 391 5.59 31.08 25.88
C LYS A 391 4.48 30.08 25.66
N LYS A 392 4.40 29.08 26.54
CA LYS A 392 3.34 28.07 26.53
C LYS A 392 1.96 28.69 26.79
#